data_915aa79db03d65b19b35f7c2f9fade19
#
_entry.id   915aa79db03d65b19b35f7c2f9fade19
#
_cell.length_a   1.000
_cell.length_b   1.000
_cell.length_c   1.000
_cell.angle_alpha   90.00
_cell.angle_beta   90.00
_cell.angle_gamma   90.00
#
_symmetry.space_group_name_H-M   'P 1'
#
loop_
_entity.id
_entity.type
_entity.pdbx_description
1 polymer ?
#
loop_
_entity_poly.entity_id
_entity_poly.type
_entity_poly.pdbx_seq_one_letter_code
_entity_poly.pdbx_strand_id
1 'polypeptide(L)'
;MSRKLSDLDPVVEQMAWRLIAAAPLVLQRELFVVHTLRTYGEQEALYEQGRTEPGKIVTNARGGKSWHNFGLALDFAFEQD
;
A
#
# COMPACT_ATOMS: atom_id res chain seq x y z
N MET A 1 -1.48 -9.30 -1.98
CA MET A 1 -1.87 -7.89 -2.13
C MET A 1 -1.50 -7.41 -3.51
N SER A 2 -2.29 -6.52 -4.08
CA SER A 2 -2.01 -5.97 -5.39
C SER A 2 -0.79 -5.04 -5.37
N ARG A 3 -0.11 -4.97 -6.52
CA ARG A 3 0.92 -3.98 -6.81
C ARG A 3 0.55 -3.11 -8.01
N LYS A 4 -0.66 -3.31 -8.53
CA LYS A 4 -1.11 -2.60 -9.74
C LYS A 4 -1.72 -1.27 -9.35
N LEU A 5 -1.21 -0.19 -9.92
CA LEU A 5 -1.77 1.14 -9.73
C LEU A 5 -3.20 1.23 -10.26
N SER A 6 -3.53 0.45 -11.29
CA SER A 6 -4.88 0.40 -11.85
C SER A 6 -5.93 -0.16 -10.90
N ASP A 7 -5.53 -0.82 -9.81
CA ASP A 7 -6.45 -1.30 -8.78
C ASP A 7 -6.79 -0.22 -7.75
N LEU A 8 -6.14 0.94 -7.82
CA LEU A 8 -6.44 2.08 -6.96
C LEU A 8 -7.67 2.83 -7.48
N ASP A 9 -8.30 3.60 -6.57
CA ASP A 9 -9.26 4.63 -6.96
C ASP A 9 -8.61 5.54 -8.03
N PRO A 10 -9.34 5.93 -9.09
CA PRO A 10 -8.76 6.68 -10.21
C PRO A 10 -8.03 7.96 -9.82
N VAL A 11 -8.54 8.69 -8.82
CA VAL A 11 -7.89 9.92 -8.35
C VAL A 11 -6.58 9.60 -7.65
N VAL A 12 -6.58 8.57 -6.81
CA VAL A 12 -5.38 8.11 -6.10
C VAL A 12 -4.35 7.56 -7.08
N GLU A 13 -4.81 6.81 -8.07
CA GLU A 13 -3.93 6.31 -9.13
C GLU A 13 -3.20 7.47 -9.85
N GLN A 14 -3.95 8.49 -10.25
CA GLN A 14 -3.38 9.65 -10.94
C GLN A 14 -2.33 10.37 -10.07
N MET A 15 -2.62 10.55 -8.79
CA MET A 15 -1.68 11.15 -7.85
C MET A 15 -0.43 10.30 -7.69
N ALA A 16 -0.58 8.98 -7.65
CA ALA A 16 0.54 8.05 -7.54
C ALA A 16 1.47 8.15 -8.76
N TRP A 17 0.91 8.21 -9.98
CA TRP A 17 1.71 8.38 -11.20
C TRP A 17 2.49 9.69 -11.19
N ARG A 18 1.88 10.78 -10.72
CA ARG A 18 2.56 12.08 -10.60
C ARG A 18 3.72 12.00 -9.61
N LEU A 19 3.54 11.35 -8.49
CA LEU A 19 4.57 11.20 -7.48
C LEU A 19 5.74 10.36 -7.99
N ILE A 20 5.45 9.24 -8.65
CA ILE A 20 6.47 8.38 -9.24
C ILE A 20 7.30 9.14 -10.29
N ALA A 21 6.65 9.96 -11.11
CA ALA A 21 7.34 10.76 -12.12
C ALA A 21 8.19 11.87 -11.50
N ALA A 22 7.76 12.47 -10.41
CA ALA A 22 8.46 13.58 -9.76
C ALA A 22 9.61 13.12 -8.86
N ALA A 23 9.54 11.93 -8.27
CA ALA A 23 10.50 11.48 -7.26
C ALA A 23 11.96 11.50 -7.76
N PRO A 24 12.31 11.01 -8.97
CA PRO A 24 13.69 11.06 -9.45
C PRO A 24 14.20 12.49 -9.58
N LEU A 25 13.33 13.44 -9.96
CA LEU A 25 13.70 14.83 -10.20
C LEU A 25 13.88 15.62 -8.90
N VAL A 26 13.06 15.36 -7.89
CA VAL A 26 13.02 16.10 -6.63
C VAL A 26 13.91 15.44 -5.57
N LEU A 27 13.82 14.12 -5.43
CA LEU A 27 14.48 13.36 -4.38
C LEU A 27 15.75 12.66 -4.86
N GLN A 28 16.00 12.66 -6.17
CA GLN A 28 17.12 11.94 -6.81
C GLN A 28 17.08 10.43 -6.51
N ARG A 29 15.89 9.89 -6.28
CA ARG A 29 15.63 8.49 -6.02
C ARG A 29 14.38 8.05 -6.74
N GLU A 30 14.38 6.83 -7.24
CA GLU A 30 13.19 6.25 -7.82
C GLU A 30 12.29 5.68 -6.73
N LEU A 31 10.99 5.86 -6.93
CA LEU A 31 9.96 5.23 -6.14
C LEU A 31 9.43 4.01 -6.87
N PHE A 32 9.17 2.95 -6.14
CA PHE A 32 8.42 1.83 -6.67
C PHE A 32 7.29 1.44 -5.73
N VAL A 33 6.23 0.91 -6.33
CA VAL A 33 5.02 0.54 -5.62
C VAL A 33 5.22 -0.83 -4.96
N VAL A 34 4.93 -0.91 -3.67
CA VAL A 34 4.99 -2.15 -2.91
C VAL A 34 3.62 -2.81 -2.86
N HIS A 35 2.60 -2.07 -2.41
CA HIS A 35 1.23 -2.55 -2.35
C HIS A 35 0.26 -1.43 -2.71
N THR A 36 -0.84 -1.80 -3.37
CA THR A 36 -1.95 -0.90 -3.69
C THR A 36 -3.23 -1.38 -3.02
N LEU A 37 -4.10 -2.06 -3.75
CA LEU A 37 -5.33 -2.58 -3.19
C LEU A 37 -5.06 -3.80 -2.30
N ARG A 38 -5.76 -3.87 -1.19
CA ARG A 38 -5.72 -4.99 -0.27
C ARG A 38 -7.14 -5.50 -0.08
N THR A 39 -7.36 -6.81 -0.22
CA THR A 39 -8.67 -7.39 0.03
C THR A 39 -9.00 -7.37 1.53
N TYR A 40 -10.28 -7.51 1.86
CA TYR A 40 -10.72 -7.61 3.25
C TYR A 40 -10.07 -8.80 3.95
N GLY A 41 -9.97 -9.95 3.25
CA GLY A 41 -9.32 -11.15 3.79
C GLY A 41 -7.84 -10.94 4.07
N GLU A 42 -7.13 -10.27 3.16
CA GLU A 42 -5.72 -9.94 3.34
C GLU A 42 -5.53 -9.01 4.55
N GLN A 43 -6.40 -8.02 4.72
CA GLN A 43 -6.36 -7.12 5.87
C GLN A 43 -6.65 -7.86 7.16
N GLU A 44 -7.63 -8.76 7.16
CA GLU A 44 -7.97 -9.55 8.34
C GLU A 44 -6.80 -10.45 8.75
N ALA A 45 -6.11 -11.05 7.79
CA ALA A 45 -4.91 -11.85 8.07
C ALA A 45 -3.81 -11.01 8.72
N LEU A 46 -3.60 -9.78 8.26
CA LEU A 46 -2.65 -8.86 8.87
C LEU A 46 -3.07 -8.48 10.29
N TYR A 47 -4.36 -8.28 10.52
CA TYR A 47 -4.89 -7.97 11.86
C TYR A 47 -4.65 -9.12 12.83
N GLU A 48 -4.82 -10.37 12.38
CA GLU A 48 -4.64 -11.56 13.19
C GLU A 48 -3.17 -11.78 13.57
N GLN A 49 -2.24 -11.29 12.77
CA GLN A 49 -0.82 -11.41 13.05
C GLN A 49 -0.47 -10.75 14.38
N GLY A 50 0.14 -11.52 15.28
CA GLY A 50 0.46 -11.07 16.63
C GLY A 50 -0.72 -11.16 17.62
N ARG A 51 -1.89 -11.61 17.15
CA ARG A 51 -3.08 -11.82 18.00
C ARG A 51 -3.47 -13.30 18.02
N THR A 52 -4.10 -13.79 16.95
CA THR A 52 -4.46 -15.22 16.84
C THR A 52 -3.40 -16.02 16.09
N GLU A 53 -2.56 -15.34 15.29
CA GLU A 53 -1.47 -15.94 14.53
C GLU A 53 -0.12 -15.40 15.01
N PRO A 54 0.99 -16.17 14.84
CA PRO A 54 2.30 -15.71 15.27
C PRO A 54 2.76 -14.45 14.55
N GLY A 55 3.64 -13.70 15.19
CA GLY A 55 4.27 -12.52 14.63
C GLY A 55 4.06 -11.29 15.46
N LYS A 56 4.58 -10.17 14.98
CA LYS A 56 4.40 -8.88 15.61
C LYS A 56 3.11 -8.23 15.10
N ILE A 57 2.44 -7.47 15.97
CA ILE A 57 1.29 -6.66 15.56
C ILE A 57 1.78 -5.60 14.57
N VAL A 58 1.19 -5.58 13.36
CA VAL A 58 1.55 -4.65 12.28
C VAL A 58 0.42 -3.67 11.94
N THR A 59 -0.81 -3.98 12.37
CA THR A 59 -1.97 -3.12 12.13
C THR A 59 -2.99 -3.26 13.23
N ASN A 60 -3.76 -2.19 13.47
CA ASN A 60 -4.94 -2.19 14.34
C ASN A 60 -6.24 -2.22 13.54
N ALA A 61 -6.16 -2.29 12.21
CA ALA A 61 -7.33 -2.26 11.32
C ALA A 61 -7.71 -3.67 10.88
N ARG A 62 -8.96 -4.04 11.13
CA ARG A 62 -9.57 -5.28 10.65
C ARG A 62 -9.93 -5.19 9.17
N GLY A 63 -10.33 -6.32 8.58
CA GLY A 63 -10.81 -6.35 7.21
C GLY A 63 -11.93 -5.35 6.98
N GLY A 64 -11.82 -4.54 5.92
CA GLY A 64 -12.77 -3.47 5.61
C GLY A 64 -12.59 -2.18 6.39
N LYS A 65 -11.56 -2.08 7.25
CA LYS A 65 -11.31 -0.90 8.09
C LYS A 65 -10.04 -0.15 7.71
N SER A 66 -9.36 -0.56 6.65
CA SER A 66 -8.16 0.11 6.13
C SER A 66 -8.48 0.83 4.83
N TRP A 67 -7.87 2.00 4.62
CA TRP A 67 -7.96 2.72 3.34
C TRP A 67 -7.46 1.87 2.17
N HIS A 68 -6.52 0.94 2.39
CA HIS A 68 -6.05 0.00 1.39
C HIS A 68 -7.16 -0.91 0.85
N ASN A 69 -8.23 -1.14 1.61
CA ASN A 69 -9.34 -1.99 1.20
C ASN A 69 -10.23 -1.33 0.13
N PHE A 70 -10.09 -0.03 -0.05
CA PHE A 70 -10.91 0.75 -0.97
C PHE A 70 -10.10 1.39 -2.09
N GLY A 71 -8.82 1.02 -2.22
CA GLY A 71 -7.94 1.62 -3.21
C GLY A 71 -7.57 3.07 -2.90
N LEU A 72 -7.67 3.48 -1.64
CA LEU A 72 -7.42 4.85 -1.20
C LEU A 72 -6.08 5.03 -0.49
N ALA A 73 -5.27 3.99 -0.46
CA ALA A 73 -3.93 4.03 0.11
C ALA A 73 -2.99 3.13 -0.69
N LEU A 74 -1.72 3.45 -0.67
CA LEU A 74 -0.69 2.63 -1.29
C LEU A 74 0.60 2.77 -0.50
N ASP A 75 1.44 1.74 -0.62
CA ASP A 75 2.76 1.69 0.01
C ASP A 75 3.83 1.83 -1.06
N PHE A 76 4.83 2.63 -0.79
CA PHE A 76 6.01 2.77 -1.66
C PHE A 76 7.27 2.35 -0.94
N ALA A 77 8.30 2.10 -1.74
CA ALA A 77 9.67 2.04 -1.26
C ALA A 77 10.56 2.85 -2.19
N PHE A 78 11.64 3.38 -1.67
CA PHE A 78 12.67 4.02 -2.47
C PHE A 78 13.69 2.98 -2.92
N GLU A 79 14.24 3.17 -4.11
CA GLU A 79 15.39 2.40 -4.52
C GLU A 79 16.55 2.65 -3.56
N GLN A 80 17.20 1.58 -3.13
CA GLN A 80 18.38 1.68 -2.26
C GLN A 80 19.65 1.60 -3.10
N ASP A 81 20.61 2.44 -2.76
CA ASP A 81 21.92 2.46 -3.40
C ASP A 81 22.74 1.21 -3.06
#